data_573d97268fe6af54929ccfb1766c96c0
#
_entry.id   573d97268fe6af54929ccfb1766c96c0
#
_cell.length_a   1.000
_cell.length_b   1.000
_cell.length_c   1.000
_cell.angle_alpha   90.00
_cell.angle_beta   90.00
_cell.angle_gamma   90.00
#
_symmetry.space_group_name_H-M   'P 1'
#
loop_
_entity.id
_entity.type
_entity.pdbx_description
1 polymer ?
#
loop_
_entity_poly.entity_id
_entity_poly.type
_entity_poly.pdbx_seq_one_letter_code
_entity_poly.pdbx_strand_id
1 'polypeptide(L)'
;CSSDLGLNSTMIKFLTYVICGVLAGIAGIVASSRIYSADANNIGLNLEMDAILAVALGGNALGGGKFSLMGSVIGAYTIQALTTTLYAMNVSADQLPVYKAIVVIIIVTLQSPVFQKFMTSQKMKRANKAVEGGNN
;
A
#
# COMPACT_ATOMS: atom_id res chain seq x y z
N CYS A 1 17.02 -18.09 -2.93
CA CYS A 1 17.89 -17.50 -1.89
C CYS A 1 17.67 -18.05 -0.48
N SER A 2 16.50 -18.53 -0.09
CA SER A 2 16.29 -19.11 1.26
C SER A 2 16.76 -20.56 1.37
N SER A 3 16.90 -21.27 0.27
CA SER A 3 17.40 -22.66 0.23
C SER A 3 18.90 -22.77 0.51
N ASP A 4 19.68 -21.75 0.19
CA ASP A 4 21.13 -21.74 0.37
C ASP A 4 21.57 -21.52 1.84
N LEU A 5 20.65 -21.02 2.68
CA LEU A 5 20.92 -20.79 4.11
C LEU A 5 20.44 -21.92 5.02
N GLY A 6 20.03 -23.07 4.47
CA GLY A 6 19.53 -24.21 5.27
C GLY A 6 18.19 -23.96 5.97
N LEU A 7 17.52 -22.86 5.66
CA LEU A 7 16.21 -22.55 6.21
C LEU A 7 15.12 -23.33 5.49
N ASN A 8 14.25 -23.98 6.24
CA ASN A 8 13.14 -24.74 5.69
C ASN A 8 12.07 -23.80 5.13
N SER A 9 12.12 -23.56 3.82
CA SER A 9 11.21 -22.61 3.12
C SER A 9 9.73 -22.94 3.34
N THR A 10 9.40 -24.22 3.47
CA THR A 10 8.02 -24.68 3.76
C THR A 10 7.57 -24.24 5.14
N MET A 11 8.45 -24.33 6.13
CA MET A 11 8.16 -23.93 7.52
C MET A 11 7.90 -22.43 7.63
N ILE A 12 8.71 -21.63 6.93
CA ILE A 12 8.56 -20.17 6.90
C ILE A 12 7.22 -19.79 6.27
N LYS A 13 6.87 -20.39 5.15
CA LYS A 13 5.57 -20.16 4.48
C LYS A 13 4.41 -20.53 5.39
N PHE A 14 4.48 -21.69 6.02
CA PHE A 14 3.44 -22.16 6.96
C PHE A 14 3.24 -21.17 8.12
N LEU A 15 4.35 -20.74 8.74
CA LEU A 15 4.29 -19.79 9.85
C LEU A 15 3.71 -18.44 9.41
N THR A 16 4.06 -17.96 8.23
CA THR A 16 3.52 -16.71 7.66
C THR A 16 2.00 -16.79 7.47
N TYR A 17 1.49 -17.89 6.93
CA TYR A 17 0.05 -18.10 6.77
C TYR A 17 -0.69 -18.18 8.11
N VAL A 18 -0.11 -18.85 9.10
CA VAL A 18 -0.69 -18.94 10.46
C VAL A 18 -0.80 -17.55 11.10
N ILE A 19 0.27 -16.76 11.04
CA ILE A 19 0.29 -15.38 11.58
C ILE A 19 -0.74 -14.52 10.84
N CYS A 20 -0.78 -14.60 9.52
CA CYS A 20 -1.75 -13.87 8.71
C CYS A 20 -3.20 -14.23 9.09
N GLY A 21 -3.50 -15.52 9.26
CA GLY A 21 -4.81 -15.99 9.65
C GLY A 21 -5.24 -15.49 11.04
N VAL A 22 -4.33 -15.50 12.01
CA VAL A 22 -4.59 -14.99 13.36
C VAL A 22 -4.89 -13.49 13.33
N LEU A 23 -4.07 -12.72 12.63
CA LEU A 23 -4.26 -11.28 12.50
C LEU A 23 -5.55 -10.93 11.76
N ALA A 24 -5.90 -11.68 10.72
CA ALA A 24 -7.15 -11.53 10.00
C ALA A 24 -8.38 -11.84 10.89
N GLY A 25 -8.28 -12.87 11.73
CA GLY A 25 -9.32 -13.20 12.72
C GLY A 25 -9.55 -12.08 13.73
N ILE A 26 -8.48 -11.52 14.28
CA ILE A 26 -8.56 -10.37 15.20
C ILE A 26 -9.18 -9.16 14.50
N ALA A 27 -8.74 -8.85 13.29
CA ALA A 27 -9.28 -7.75 12.48
C ALA A 27 -10.77 -7.93 12.20
N GLY A 28 -11.22 -9.16 11.90
CA GLY A 28 -12.62 -9.50 11.69
C GLY A 28 -13.49 -9.27 12.94
N ILE A 29 -13.00 -9.64 14.11
CA ILE A 29 -13.69 -9.41 15.40
C ILE A 29 -13.83 -7.90 15.64
N VAL A 30 -12.77 -7.13 15.45
CA VAL A 30 -12.79 -5.68 15.62
C VAL A 30 -13.75 -5.01 14.62
N ALA A 31 -13.75 -5.45 13.37
CA ALA A 31 -14.64 -4.94 12.35
C ALA A 31 -16.12 -5.22 12.68
N SER A 32 -16.45 -6.46 13.07
CA SER A 32 -17.81 -6.86 13.48
C SER A 32 -18.29 -6.09 14.71
N SER A 33 -17.43 -5.89 15.69
CA SER A 33 -17.73 -5.10 16.89
C SER A 33 -18.13 -3.66 16.57
N ARG A 34 -17.51 -3.08 15.54
CA ARG A 34 -17.74 -1.68 15.15
C ARG A 34 -19.10 -1.45 14.50
N ILE A 35 -19.62 -2.41 13.76
CA ILE A 35 -20.90 -2.32 13.04
C ILE A 35 -22.04 -3.05 13.73
N TYR A 36 -21.80 -3.70 14.85
CA TYR A 36 -22.78 -4.52 15.59
C TYR A 36 -23.49 -5.56 14.72
N SER A 37 -22.89 -5.96 13.62
CA SER A 37 -23.44 -6.89 12.64
C SER A 37 -22.33 -7.73 12.02
N ALA A 38 -22.63 -8.99 11.73
CA ALA A 38 -21.76 -9.91 11.02
C ALA A 38 -22.41 -10.26 9.68
N ASP A 39 -22.28 -9.41 8.70
CA ASP A 39 -22.75 -9.66 7.35
C ASP A 39 -21.61 -10.20 6.49
N ALA A 40 -21.68 -11.49 6.17
CA ALA A 40 -20.65 -12.18 5.40
C ALA A 40 -20.49 -11.63 3.96
N ASN A 41 -21.50 -10.93 3.43
CA ASN A 41 -21.47 -10.41 2.08
C ASN A 41 -20.85 -9.02 1.99
N ASN A 42 -20.90 -8.24 3.06
CA ASN A 42 -20.46 -6.82 3.05
C ASN A 42 -19.19 -6.57 3.87
N ILE A 43 -18.94 -7.39 4.90
CA ILE A 43 -17.74 -7.26 5.71
C ILE A 43 -16.57 -7.89 4.99
N GLY A 44 -15.54 -7.07 4.70
CA GLY A 44 -14.32 -7.54 4.08
C GLY A 44 -14.36 -7.66 2.57
N LEU A 45 -15.42 -7.16 1.92
CA LEU A 45 -15.47 -7.11 0.46
C LEU A 45 -14.30 -6.27 -0.07
N ASN A 46 -13.49 -6.86 -0.95
CA ASN A 46 -12.29 -6.24 -1.51
C ASN A 46 -11.17 -5.88 -0.50
N LEU A 47 -11.24 -6.36 0.75
CA LEU A 47 -10.22 -6.11 1.76
C LEU A 47 -8.84 -6.64 1.36
N GLU A 48 -8.81 -7.73 0.63
CA GLU A 48 -7.60 -8.31 0.05
C GLU A 48 -6.90 -7.35 -0.93
N MET A 49 -7.69 -6.70 -1.79
CA MET A 49 -7.17 -5.69 -2.71
C MET A 49 -6.63 -4.48 -1.96
N ASP A 50 -7.35 -4.01 -0.95
CA ASP A 50 -6.93 -2.91 -0.11
C ASP A 50 -5.63 -3.24 0.65
N ALA A 51 -5.47 -4.47 1.12
CA ALA A 51 -4.26 -4.93 1.78
C ALA A 51 -3.05 -4.94 0.82
N ILE A 52 -3.23 -5.46 -0.39
CA ILE A 52 -2.18 -5.44 -1.42
C ILE A 52 -1.79 -4.01 -1.78
N LEU A 53 -2.78 -3.14 -1.96
CA LEU A 53 -2.56 -1.73 -2.24
C LEU A 53 -1.84 -1.01 -1.10
N ALA A 54 -2.19 -1.29 0.15
CA ALA A 54 -1.54 -0.73 1.32
C ALA A 54 -0.06 -1.09 1.39
N VAL A 55 0.28 -2.35 1.10
CA VAL A 55 1.66 -2.84 1.08
C VAL A 55 2.44 -2.20 -0.07
N ALA A 56 1.85 -2.12 -1.26
CA ALA A 56 2.46 -1.48 -2.43
C ALA A 56 2.68 0.01 -2.19
N LEU A 57 1.68 0.70 -1.62
CA LEU A 57 1.76 2.12 -1.27
C LEU A 57 2.84 2.40 -0.21
N GLY A 58 3.04 1.47 0.71
CA GLY A 58 4.10 1.55 1.72
C GLY A 58 5.52 1.47 1.16
N GLY A 59 5.68 1.36 -0.15
CA GLY A 59 6.98 1.32 -0.83
C GLY A 59 7.61 -0.06 -0.85
N ASN A 60 6.86 -1.11 -0.52
CA ASN A 60 7.33 -2.48 -0.65
C ASN A 60 7.23 -2.94 -2.11
N ALA A 61 8.32 -3.48 -2.64
CA ALA A 61 8.30 -4.09 -3.96
C ALA A 61 7.56 -5.43 -3.90
N LEU A 62 6.48 -5.56 -4.67
CA LEU A 62 5.71 -6.81 -4.77
C LEU A 62 6.53 -7.98 -5.31
N GLY A 63 7.59 -7.68 -6.06
CA GLY A 63 8.55 -8.66 -6.56
C GLY A 63 9.69 -9.03 -5.61
N GLY A 64 9.72 -8.49 -4.39
CA GLY A 64 10.79 -8.69 -3.41
C GLY A 64 11.91 -7.66 -3.51
N GLY A 65 12.81 -7.67 -2.55
CA GLY A 65 14.02 -6.84 -2.50
C GLY A 65 14.00 -5.75 -1.44
N LYS A 66 12.96 -4.96 -1.33
CA LYS A 66 12.81 -3.95 -0.25
C LYS A 66 11.59 -4.27 0.60
N PHE A 67 11.78 -4.31 1.89
CA PHE A 67 10.72 -4.53 2.86
C PHE A 67 10.74 -3.43 3.93
N SER A 68 9.58 -2.81 4.14
CA SER A 68 9.37 -1.82 5.20
C SER A 68 8.02 -2.06 5.88
N LEU A 69 8.06 -2.59 7.09
CA LEU A 69 6.86 -2.83 7.87
C LEU A 69 6.15 -1.51 8.23
N MET A 70 6.93 -0.51 8.64
CA MET A 70 6.40 0.83 8.96
C MET A 70 5.75 1.48 7.75
N GLY A 71 6.35 1.33 6.57
CA GLY A 71 5.76 1.80 5.33
C GLY A 71 4.40 1.15 5.04
N SER A 72 4.27 -0.14 5.24
CA SER A 72 2.98 -0.87 5.07
C SER A 72 1.90 -0.37 6.03
N VAL A 73 2.25 -0.09 7.27
CA VAL A 73 1.31 0.46 8.27
C VAL A 73 0.83 1.85 7.86
N ILE A 74 1.73 2.72 7.43
CA ILE A 74 1.40 4.06 6.92
C ILE A 74 0.53 3.96 5.67
N GLY A 75 0.84 3.03 4.75
CA GLY A 75 0.05 2.75 3.56
C GLY A 75 -1.38 2.31 3.91
N ALA A 76 -1.54 1.42 4.89
CA ALA A 76 -2.84 0.98 5.37
C ALA A 76 -3.66 2.13 5.96
N TYR A 77 -3.02 2.99 6.76
CA TYR A 77 -3.66 4.20 7.29
C TYR A 77 -4.12 5.14 6.18
N THR A 78 -3.31 5.34 5.16
CA THR A 78 -3.62 6.19 4.01
C THR A 78 -4.83 5.67 3.24
N ILE A 79 -4.89 4.38 2.95
CA ILE A 79 -6.04 3.74 2.27
C ILE A 79 -7.30 3.85 3.12
N GLN A 80 -7.19 3.64 4.43
CA GLN A 80 -8.33 3.75 5.33
C GLN A 80 -8.85 5.18 5.44
N ALA A 81 -7.95 6.16 5.55
CA ALA A 81 -8.31 7.58 5.56
C ALA A 81 -9.01 8.00 4.27
N LEU A 82 -8.49 7.56 3.13
CA LEU A 82 -9.11 7.79 1.82
C LEU A 82 -10.53 7.20 1.76
N THR A 83 -10.70 5.95 2.18
CA THR A 83 -12.01 5.30 2.22
C THR A 83 -13.00 6.06 3.09
N THR A 84 -12.58 6.47 4.28
CA THR A 84 -13.41 7.23 5.21
C THR A 84 -13.80 8.60 4.62
N THR A 85 -12.88 9.26 3.95
CA THR A 85 -13.13 10.55 3.29
C THR A 85 -14.14 10.41 2.16
N LEU A 86 -14.05 9.38 1.34
CA LEU A 86 -15.00 9.09 0.27
C LEU A 86 -16.41 8.82 0.81
N TYR A 87 -16.52 8.10 1.91
CA TYR A 87 -17.82 7.90 2.59
C TYR A 87 -18.39 9.21 3.13
N ALA A 88 -17.57 10.09 3.68
CA ALA A 88 -17.99 11.40 4.17
C ALA A 88 -18.48 12.32 3.04
N MET A 89 -18.04 12.11 1.81
CA MET A 89 -18.50 12.84 0.61
C MET A 89 -19.80 12.28 0.00
N ASN A 90 -20.49 11.34 0.69
CA ASN A 90 -21.72 10.69 0.19
C ASN A 90 -21.53 9.91 -1.13
N VAL A 91 -20.34 9.38 -1.36
CA VAL A 91 -20.08 8.50 -2.50
C VAL A 91 -20.73 7.14 -2.23
N SER A 92 -21.54 6.65 -3.17
CA SER A 92 -22.17 5.33 -3.07
C SER A 92 -21.13 4.23 -2.97
N ALA A 93 -21.44 3.19 -2.19
CA ALA A 93 -20.54 2.05 -1.99
C ALA A 93 -20.13 1.39 -3.32
N ASP A 94 -20.99 1.40 -4.32
CA ASP A 94 -20.72 0.85 -5.66
C ASP A 94 -19.67 1.66 -6.45
N GLN A 95 -19.54 2.95 -6.17
CA GLN A 95 -18.59 3.85 -6.84
C GLN A 95 -17.22 3.92 -6.13
N LEU A 96 -17.16 3.45 -4.89
CA LEU A 96 -15.94 3.48 -4.08
C LEU A 96 -14.73 2.84 -4.74
N PRO A 97 -14.83 1.64 -5.35
CA PRO A 97 -13.70 1.00 -6.01
C PRO A 97 -13.12 1.82 -7.16
N VAL A 98 -13.95 2.55 -7.90
CA VAL A 98 -13.51 3.39 -9.02
C VAL A 98 -12.66 4.56 -8.54
N TYR A 99 -13.13 5.29 -7.51
CA TYR A 99 -12.37 6.38 -6.92
C TYR A 99 -11.07 5.92 -6.27
N LYS A 100 -11.10 4.79 -5.57
CA LYS A 100 -9.89 4.16 -5.02
C LYS A 100 -8.88 3.83 -6.12
N ALA A 101 -9.33 3.21 -7.20
CA ALA A 101 -8.46 2.83 -8.31
C ALA A 101 -7.75 4.05 -8.91
N ILE A 102 -8.47 5.14 -9.15
CA ILE A 102 -7.91 6.38 -9.70
C ILE A 102 -6.84 6.95 -8.76
N VAL A 103 -7.14 7.07 -7.47
CA VAL A 103 -6.20 7.63 -6.49
C VAL A 103 -4.98 6.75 -6.34
N VAL A 104 -5.15 5.42 -6.31
CA VAL A 104 -4.04 4.48 -6.21
C VAL A 104 -3.14 4.53 -7.44
N ILE A 105 -3.70 4.62 -8.64
CA ILE A 105 -2.93 4.78 -9.88
C ILE A 105 -2.07 6.05 -9.81
N ILE A 106 -2.63 7.16 -9.36
CA ILE A 106 -1.89 8.42 -9.20
C ILE A 106 -0.75 8.24 -8.20
N ILE A 107 -1.01 7.66 -7.03
CA ILE A 107 -0.01 7.49 -5.97
C ILE A 107 1.10 6.52 -6.41
N VAL A 108 0.75 5.40 -7.03
CA VAL A 108 1.73 4.42 -7.53
C VAL A 108 2.60 5.03 -8.64
N THR A 109 2.01 5.84 -9.52
CA THR A 109 2.76 6.57 -10.55
C THR A 109 3.77 7.54 -9.93
N LEU A 110 3.36 8.28 -8.87
CA LEU A 110 4.25 9.19 -8.15
C LEU A 110 5.38 8.46 -7.40
N GLN A 111 5.12 7.26 -6.90
CA GLN A 111 6.12 6.42 -6.22
C GLN A 111 7.02 5.65 -7.18
N SER A 112 6.68 5.57 -8.45
CA SER A 112 7.47 4.86 -9.45
C SER A 112 8.91 5.39 -9.48
N PRO A 113 9.93 4.51 -9.47
CA PRO A 113 11.33 4.92 -9.57
C PRO A 113 11.63 5.67 -10.87
N VAL A 114 10.83 5.48 -11.91
CA VAL A 114 10.92 6.23 -13.17
C VAL A 114 10.60 7.70 -12.95
N PHE A 115 9.56 7.99 -12.18
CA PHE A 115 9.16 9.37 -11.87
C PHE A 115 10.17 10.06 -10.95
N GLN A 116 10.73 9.34 -9.97
CA GLN A 116 11.80 9.86 -9.11
C GLN A 116 13.07 10.17 -9.90
N LYS A 117 13.47 9.31 -10.85
CA LYS A 117 14.58 9.58 -11.76
C LYS A 117 14.33 10.81 -12.64
N PHE A 118 13.09 10.98 -13.11
CA PHE A 118 12.72 12.14 -13.93
C PHE A 118 12.79 13.44 -13.13
N MET A 119 12.29 13.45 -11.89
CA MET A 119 12.37 14.61 -11.00
C MET A 119 13.82 14.95 -10.61
N THR A 120 14.64 13.94 -10.34
CA THR A 120 16.06 14.14 -10.01
C THR A 120 16.83 14.68 -11.22
N SER A 121 16.54 14.20 -12.41
CA SER A 121 17.14 14.71 -13.67
C SER A 121 16.75 16.16 -13.92
N GLN A 122 15.51 16.54 -13.66
CA GLN A 122 15.06 17.92 -13.78
C GLN A 122 15.73 18.84 -12.74
N LYS A 123 15.89 18.36 -11.50
CA LYS A 123 16.62 19.13 -10.46
C LYS A 123 18.08 19.33 -10.81
N MET A 124 18.76 18.30 -11.32
CA MET A 124 20.15 18.42 -11.76
C MET A 124 20.32 19.40 -12.95
N LYS A 125 19.40 19.38 -13.91
CA LYS A 125 19.41 20.35 -15.02
C LYS A 125 19.20 21.79 -14.53
N ARG A 126 18.37 22.01 -13.52
CA ARG A 126 18.19 23.34 -12.92
C ARG A 126 19.40 23.79 -12.10
N ALA A 127 20.04 22.89 -11.38
CA ALA A 127 21.27 23.19 -10.63
C ALA A 127 22.44 23.53 -11.56
N ASN A 128 22.66 22.79 -12.64
CA ASN A 128 23.67 23.10 -13.62
C ASN A 128 23.44 24.45 -14.31
N LYS A 129 22.17 24.76 -14.62
CA LYS A 129 21.85 26.06 -15.24
C LYS A 129 22.08 27.25 -14.29
N ALA A 130 21.92 27.03 -12.99
CA ALA A 130 22.18 28.06 -11.97
C ALA A 130 23.69 28.31 -11.78
N VAL A 131 24.52 27.26 -11.94
CA VAL A 131 25.98 27.37 -11.85
C VAL A 131 26.56 28.03 -13.10
N GLU A 132 26.02 27.74 -14.28
CA GLU A 132 26.44 28.35 -15.54
C GLU A 132 26.03 29.85 -15.68
N GLY A 133 24.91 30.23 -15.09
CA GLY A 133 24.42 31.60 -15.06
C GLY A 133 25.11 32.53 -14.05
N GLY A 134 25.90 31.98 -13.12
CA GLY A 134 26.61 32.74 -12.10
C GLY A 134 28.06 33.11 -12.45
N ASN A 135 28.56 32.78 -13.66
CA ASN A 135 29.94 32.96 -14.07
C ASN A 135 30.10 33.95 -15.25
N ASN A 136 29.13 34.83 -15.44
CA ASN A 136 29.21 35.96 -16.38
C ASN A 136 29.13 37.30 -15.66
#